data_e60002879404adc39032653e4bd73533
#
_entry.id   e60002879404adc39032653e4bd73533
#
_cell.length_a   1.000
_cell.length_b   1.000
_cell.length_c   1.000
_cell.angle_alpha   90.00
_cell.angle_beta   90.00
_cell.angle_gamma   90.00
#
_symmetry.space_group_name_H-M   'P 1'
#
loop_
_entity.id
_entity.type
_entity.pdbx_description
1 polymer ?
#
loop_
_entity_poly.entity_id
_entity_poly.type
_entity_poly.pdbx_seq_one_letter_code
_entity_poly.pdbx_strand_id
1 'polypeptide(L)'
;RKAGIKGDLDHFLALGFLRGLLAILADAGNPGLLLVLDEVETLQRVRSDARAKALNALRQLIDEVHDGHFPGLYLLITGTPAFFEGRQGISLLPPLADRLHTEFAKDPKFDNPRAPQLRLSGFDQDRLIELGARVRDLYVSGVPDSDRVRSVADDEFLGRFAAAVAGELGGRVGIAPRLFLRKLVDVLDKIEQFPDFDPYTDYEVKIAPSELSDAERAELTAGDVVLDL
;
A
#
# COMPACT_ATOMS: atom_id res chain seq x y z
N ARG A 1 -19.95 25.48 -20.87
CA ARG A 1 -20.87 25.85 -19.74
C ARG A 1 -20.49 24.96 -18.57
N LYS A 2 -19.82 25.52 -17.54
CA LYS A 2 -19.63 24.88 -16.24
C LYS A 2 -21.00 24.77 -15.58
N ALA A 3 -21.49 23.57 -15.36
CA ALA A 3 -22.61 23.32 -14.47
C ALA A 3 -22.16 23.71 -13.05
N GLY A 4 -22.55 24.88 -12.59
CA GLY A 4 -22.24 25.35 -11.26
C GLY A 4 -23.12 24.67 -10.24
N ILE A 5 -22.67 23.57 -9.68
CA ILE A 5 -23.19 23.06 -8.42
C ILE A 5 -22.60 23.95 -7.33
N LYS A 6 -23.37 24.95 -6.86
CA LYS A 6 -23.05 25.75 -5.68
C LYS A 6 -23.72 25.10 -4.47
N GLY A 7 -22.93 24.59 -3.55
CA GLY A 7 -23.38 24.13 -2.24
C GLY A 7 -22.18 23.60 -1.50
N ASP A 8 -21.93 24.04 -0.27
CA ASP A 8 -21.07 23.34 0.66
C ASP A 8 -21.78 22.03 1.04
N LEU A 9 -21.20 20.90 0.64
CA LEU A 9 -21.60 19.59 1.13
C LEU A 9 -21.23 19.54 2.62
N ASP A 10 -22.20 19.80 3.48
CA ASP A 10 -22.03 19.46 4.88
C ASP A 10 -22.03 17.93 5.05
N HIS A 11 -21.65 17.46 6.21
CA HIS A 11 -21.51 16.03 6.49
C HIS A 11 -22.80 15.24 6.24
N PHE A 12 -23.98 15.78 6.56
CA PHE A 12 -25.28 15.13 6.36
C PHE A 12 -25.65 15.04 4.88
N LEU A 13 -25.35 16.09 4.11
CA LEU A 13 -25.59 16.09 2.68
C LEU A 13 -24.68 15.08 1.96
N ALA A 14 -23.43 14.90 2.41
CA ALA A 14 -22.50 13.90 1.86
C ALA A 14 -23.01 12.46 2.08
N LEU A 15 -23.50 12.14 3.27
CA LEU A 15 -24.09 10.82 3.56
C LEU A 15 -25.40 10.63 2.78
N GLY A 16 -26.24 11.65 2.66
CA GLY A 16 -27.44 11.62 1.83
C GLY A 16 -27.15 11.38 0.35
N PHE A 17 -26.12 12.04 -0.18
CA PHE A 17 -25.65 11.83 -1.54
C PHE A 17 -25.17 10.38 -1.76
N LEU A 18 -24.40 9.83 -0.81
CA LEU A 18 -23.92 8.46 -0.90
C LEU A 18 -25.08 7.44 -0.91
N ARG A 19 -26.12 7.65 -0.08
CA ARG A 19 -27.34 6.81 -0.10
C ARG A 19 -28.07 6.91 -1.45
N GLY A 20 -28.21 8.11 -1.99
CA GLY A 20 -28.83 8.31 -3.31
C GLY A 20 -28.02 7.64 -4.43
N LEU A 21 -26.69 7.71 -4.39
CA LEU A 21 -25.82 7.03 -5.34
C LEU A 21 -26.00 5.52 -5.28
N LEU A 22 -26.03 4.92 -4.09
CA LEU A 22 -26.24 3.49 -3.92
C LEU A 22 -27.60 3.05 -4.46
N ALA A 23 -28.67 3.82 -4.25
CA ALA A 23 -29.97 3.53 -4.82
C ALA A 23 -29.95 3.55 -6.34
N ILE A 24 -29.32 4.55 -6.96
CA ILE A 24 -29.15 4.63 -8.42
C ILE A 24 -28.36 3.45 -8.96
N LEU A 25 -27.27 3.04 -8.28
CA LEU A 25 -26.48 1.89 -8.68
C LEU A 25 -27.26 0.59 -8.59
N ALA A 26 -28.06 0.40 -7.54
CA ALA A 26 -28.93 -0.75 -7.40
C ALA A 26 -30.00 -0.81 -8.51
N ASP A 27 -30.67 0.32 -8.80
CA ASP A 27 -31.64 0.43 -9.88
C ASP A 27 -31.02 0.17 -11.26
N ALA A 28 -29.75 0.52 -11.43
CA ALA A 28 -28.98 0.22 -12.64
C ALA A 28 -28.48 -1.24 -12.73
N GLY A 29 -28.83 -2.09 -11.76
CA GLY A 29 -28.45 -3.52 -11.73
C GLY A 29 -27.06 -3.81 -11.18
N ASN A 30 -26.41 -2.83 -10.53
CA ASN A 30 -25.12 -3.07 -9.88
C ASN A 30 -25.34 -3.65 -8.48
N PRO A 31 -24.53 -4.67 -8.05
CA PRO A 31 -24.73 -5.34 -6.76
C PRO A 31 -24.32 -4.48 -5.56
N GLY A 32 -23.56 -3.39 -5.78
CA GLY A 32 -23.09 -2.50 -4.74
C GLY A 32 -21.95 -1.60 -5.19
N LEU A 33 -21.33 -0.96 -4.20
CA LEU A 33 -20.21 -0.02 -4.34
C LEU A 33 -19.08 -0.41 -3.40
N LEU A 34 -17.87 -0.55 -3.91
CA LEU A 34 -16.65 -0.61 -3.12
C LEU A 34 -16.10 0.81 -2.98
N LEU A 35 -16.11 1.35 -1.76
CA LEU A 35 -15.47 2.61 -1.42
C LEU A 35 -14.11 2.34 -0.79
N VAL A 36 -13.04 2.80 -1.42
CA VAL A 36 -11.67 2.65 -0.92
C VAL A 36 -11.18 3.99 -0.37
N LEU A 37 -10.82 4.00 0.92
CA LEU A 37 -10.12 5.12 1.57
C LEU A 37 -8.66 4.72 1.73
N ASP A 38 -7.84 5.17 0.78
CA ASP A 38 -6.42 4.82 0.71
C ASP A 38 -5.56 5.84 1.47
N GLU A 39 -4.45 5.35 2.08
CA GLU A 39 -3.47 6.17 2.80
C GLU A 39 -4.08 7.05 3.92
N VAL A 40 -4.93 6.46 4.77
CA VAL A 40 -5.59 7.24 5.87
C VAL A 40 -4.60 7.84 6.87
N GLU A 41 -3.34 7.39 6.91
CA GLU A 41 -2.27 8.01 7.71
C GLU A 41 -1.96 9.44 7.30
N THR A 42 -2.39 9.89 6.12
CA THR A 42 -2.28 11.30 5.72
C THR A 42 -3.03 12.23 6.68
N LEU A 43 -4.02 11.72 7.40
CA LEU A 43 -4.71 12.43 8.49
C LEU A 43 -3.77 12.80 9.64
N GLN A 44 -2.65 12.10 9.80
CA GLN A 44 -1.65 12.43 10.84
C GLN A 44 -0.89 13.73 10.53
N ARG A 45 -0.88 14.17 9.26
CA ARG A 45 -0.15 15.36 8.78
C ARG A 45 -0.98 16.64 8.84
N VAL A 46 -2.29 16.56 9.07
CA VAL A 46 -3.15 17.73 9.18
C VAL A 46 -3.17 18.29 10.61
N ARG A 47 -3.65 19.54 10.76
CA ARG A 47 -3.78 20.17 12.08
C ARG A 47 -4.70 19.36 13.00
N SER A 48 -4.49 19.45 14.30
CA SER A 48 -5.18 18.63 15.31
C SER A 48 -6.71 18.75 15.26
N ASP A 49 -7.24 19.95 15.02
CA ASP A 49 -8.66 20.20 14.89
C ASP A 49 -9.29 19.53 13.66
N ALA A 50 -8.60 19.60 12.52
CA ALA A 50 -9.03 18.93 11.30
C ALA A 50 -8.91 17.40 11.43
N ARG A 51 -7.83 16.91 12.06
CA ARG A 51 -7.65 15.49 12.36
C ARG A 51 -8.77 14.94 13.24
N ALA A 52 -9.10 15.62 14.32
CA ALA A 52 -10.18 15.21 15.21
C ALA A 52 -11.52 15.10 14.47
N LYS A 53 -11.83 16.06 13.61
CA LYS A 53 -13.04 16.04 12.75
C LYS A 53 -13.01 14.86 11.78
N ALA A 54 -11.87 14.61 11.13
CA ALA A 54 -11.73 13.53 10.16
C ALA A 54 -11.85 12.14 10.81
N LEU A 55 -11.23 11.93 11.99
CA LEU A 55 -11.37 10.68 12.75
C LEU A 55 -12.83 10.45 13.19
N ASN A 56 -13.55 11.50 13.61
CA ASN A 56 -14.97 11.40 13.95
C ASN A 56 -15.83 11.08 12.71
N ALA A 57 -15.54 11.70 11.56
CA ALA A 57 -16.24 11.40 10.31
C ALA A 57 -16.00 9.94 9.87
N LEU A 58 -14.76 9.45 9.99
CA LEU A 58 -14.41 8.06 9.70
C LEU A 58 -15.17 7.09 10.63
N ARG A 59 -15.18 7.35 11.94
CA ARG A 59 -15.95 6.57 12.92
C ARG A 59 -17.43 6.53 12.53
N GLN A 60 -18.01 7.68 12.23
CA GLN A 60 -19.43 7.77 11.88
C GLN A 60 -19.74 7.00 10.59
N LEU A 61 -18.88 7.08 9.58
CA LEU A 61 -19.07 6.30 8.34
C LEU A 61 -19.04 4.79 8.63
N ILE A 62 -18.12 4.34 9.47
CA ILE A 62 -18.03 2.93 9.88
C ILE A 62 -19.29 2.51 10.63
N ASP A 63 -19.77 3.33 11.57
CA ASP A 63 -20.99 3.06 12.34
C ASP A 63 -22.21 2.96 11.41
N GLU A 64 -22.39 3.91 10.49
CA GLU A 64 -23.49 3.92 9.53
C GLU A 64 -23.49 2.69 8.60
N VAL A 65 -22.30 2.22 8.20
CA VAL A 65 -22.17 0.98 7.41
C VAL A 65 -22.52 -0.24 8.27
N HIS A 66 -22.02 -0.28 9.51
CA HIS A 66 -22.30 -1.37 10.45
C HIS A 66 -23.80 -1.50 10.76
N ASP A 67 -24.48 -0.38 10.95
CA ASP A 67 -25.92 -0.31 11.25
C ASP A 67 -26.80 -0.62 10.02
N GLY A 68 -26.19 -0.88 8.85
CA GLY A 68 -26.92 -1.24 7.62
C GLY A 68 -27.57 -0.06 6.92
N HIS A 69 -27.20 1.18 7.25
CA HIS A 69 -27.76 2.38 6.64
C HIS A 69 -27.29 2.61 5.19
N PHE A 70 -26.29 1.84 4.74
CA PHE A 70 -25.73 1.87 3.38
C PHE A 70 -25.76 0.47 2.74
N PRO A 71 -26.94 -0.05 2.39
CA PRO A 71 -27.05 -1.38 1.77
C PRO A 71 -26.26 -1.42 0.45
N GLY A 72 -25.44 -2.46 0.27
CA GLY A 72 -24.59 -2.60 -0.89
C GLY A 72 -23.28 -1.79 -0.85
N LEU A 73 -22.97 -1.07 0.23
CA LEU A 73 -21.66 -0.42 0.41
C LEU A 73 -20.69 -1.37 1.10
N TYR A 74 -19.53 -1.56 0.45
CA TYR A 74 -18.36 -2.17 1.09
C TYR A 74 -17.28 -1.09 1.27
N LEU A 75 -16.81 -0.93 2.52
CA LEU A 75 -15.78 0.05 2.87
C LEU A 75 -14.44 -0.66 3.06
N LEU A 76 -13.44 -0.29 2.28
CA LEU A 76 -12.06 -0.72 2.41
C LEU A 76 -11.18 0.47 2.81
N ILE A 77 -10.45 0.32 3.90
CA ILE A 77 -9.57 1.36 4.42
C ILE A 77 -8.14 0.82 4.42
N THR A 78 -7.20 1.53 3.79
CA THR A 78 -5.78 1.20 3.87
C THR A 78 -5.04 2.23 4.69
N GLY A 79 -3.99 1.79 5.37
CA GLY A 79 -3.16 2.68 6.17
C GLY A 79 -1.94 1.96 6.74
N THR A 80 -1.03 2.72 7.31
CA THR A 80 0.18 2.19 7.93
C THR A 80 -0.07 1.74 9.38
N PRO A 81 0.76 0.83 9.94
CA PRO A 81 0.70 0.49 11.37
C PRO A 81 0.72 1.72 12.29
N ALA A 82 1.47 2.76 11.92
CA ALA A 82 1.53 4.00 12.68
C ALA A 82 0.16 4.70 12.82
N PHE A 83 -0.75 4.54 11.85
CA PHE A 83 -2.11 5.07 11.95
C PHE A 83 -2.99 4.23 12.87
N PHE A 84 -2.88 2.90 12.80
CA PHE A 84 -3.74 2.00 13.59
C PHE A 84 -3.24 1.82 15.02
N GLU A 85 -1.92 1.82 15.26
CA GLU A 85 -1.31 1.52 16.57
C GLU A 85 -0.63 2.73 17.21
N GLY A 86 -0.28 3.75 16.40
CA GLY A 86 0.51 4.90 16.85
C GLY A 86 -0.31 5.96 17.60
N ARG A 87 0.41 6.78 18.38
CA ARG A 87 -0.18 7.83 19.22
C ARG A 87 -0.91 8.94 18.45
N GLN A 88 -0.63 9.11 17.17
CA GLN A 88 -1.20 10.16 16.32
C GLN A 88 -2.29 9.64 15.38
N GLY A 89 -2.67 8.38 15.52
CA GLY A 89 -3.67 7.70 14.71
C GLY A 89 -5.03 7.56 15.39
N ILE A 90 -5.65 6.39 15.23
CA ILE A 90 -6.99 6.10 15.75
C ILE A 90 -7.05 6.12 17.28
N SER A 91 -5.94 5.94 17.98
CA SER A 91 -5.84 6.03 19.45
C SER A 91 -6.24 7.40 20.01
N LEU A 92 -6.22 8.46 19.18
CA LEU A 92 -6.74 9.78 19.55
C LEU A 92 -8.28 9.81 19.70
N LEU A 93 -8.99 8.82 19.18
CA LEU A 93 -10.43 8.66 19.29
C LEU A 93 -10.77 7.25 19.77
N PRO A 94 -10.81 7.00 21.09
CA PRO A 94 -11.04 5.67 21.64
C PRO A 94 -12.21 4.91 21.03
N PRO A 95 -13.40 5.53 20.79
CA PRO A 95 -14.51 4.82 20.16
C PRO A 95 -14.19 4.28 18.74
N LEU A 96 -13.30 4.94 17.99
CA LEU A 96 -12.83 4.45 16.69
C LEU A 96 -11.82 3.32 16.86
N ALA A 97 -10.89 3.47 17.80
CA ALA A 97 -9.92 2.44 18.12
C ALA A 97 -10.61 1.14 18.54
N ASP A 98 -11.64 1.22 19.38
CA ASP A 98 -12.42 0.05 19.84
C ASP A 98 -13.15 -0.65 18.68
N ARG A 99 -13.70 0.12 17.73
CA ARG A 99 -14.37 -0.42 16.53
C ARG A 99 -13.43 -1.19 15.62
N LEU A 100 -12.19 -0.74 15.53
CA LEU A 100 -11.16 -1.31 14.64
C LEU A 100 -10.24 -2.26 15.39
N HIS A 101 -10.43 -2.47 16.70
CA HIS A 101 -9.54 -3.33 17.48
C HIS A 101 -9.47 -4.74 16.92
N THR A 102 -8.25 -5.25 16.77
CA THR A 102 -7.97 -6.61 16.30
C THR A 102 -6.77 -7.16 17.06
N GLU A 103 -6.93 -8.32 17.65
CA GLU A 103 -5.83 -9.07 18.23
C GLU A 103 -5.15 -9.89 17.15
N PHE A 104 -3.96 -9.47 16.77
CA PHE A 104 -3.14 -10.20 15.81
C PHE A 104 -2.41 -11.37 16.45
N ALA A 105 -2.37 -12.49 15.76
CA ALA A 105 -1.61 -13.65 16.21
C ALA A 105 -0.09 -13.37 16.19
N LYS A 106 0.69 -14.13 16.96
CA LYS A 106 2.15 -14.05 16.94
C LYS A 106 2.72 -14.37 15.56
N ASP A 107 2.14 -15.37 14.88
CA ASP A 107 2.46 -15.74 13.51
C ASP A 107 1.33 -15.21 12.60
N PRO A 108 1.64 -14.31 11.62
CA PRO A 108 0.64 -13.71 10.74
C PRO A 108 -0.24 -14.70 9.97
N LYS A 109 0.24 -15.91 9.73
CA LYS A 109 -0.55 -16.95 9.03
C LYS A 109 -1.79 -17.39 9.79
N PHE A 110 -1.85 -17.10 11.11
CA PHE A 110 -2.98 -17.40 11.96
C PHE A 110 -3.86 -16.18 12.27
N ASP A 111 -3.61 -15.04 11.62
CA ASP A 111 -4.48 -13.88 11.75
C ASP A 111 -5.89 -14.22 11.25
N ASN A 112 -6.90 -13.70 11.96
CA ASN A 112 -8.29 -13.96 11.59
C ASN A 112 -8.67 -13.14 10.32
N PRO A 113 -8.93 -13.78 9.16
CA PRO A 113 -9.28 -13.07 7.93
C PRO A 113 -10.67 -12.40 7.96
N ARG A 114 -11.43 -12.59 9.03
CA ARG A 114 -12.75 -11.96 9.26
C ARG A 114 -12.68 -10.82 10.26
N ALA A 115 -11.49 -10.50 10.76
CA ALA A 115 -11.30 -9.39 11.67
C ALA A 115 -11.48 -8.04 10.97
N PRO A 116 -11.80 -6.95 11.72
CA PRO A 116 -11.89 -5.60 11.16
C PRO A 116 -10.60 -5.11 10.52
N GLN A 117 -9.45 -5.56 10.99
CA GLN A 117 -8.16 -5.24 10.40
C GLN A 117 -7.49 -6.50 9.85
N LEU A 118 -6.92 -6.35 8.66
CA LEU A 118 -6.08 -7.36 8.02
C LEU A 118 -4.66 -6.82 7.95
N ARG A 119 -3.71 -7.55 8.53
CA ARG A 119 -2.29 -7.19 8.47
C ARG A 119 -1.68 -7.77 7.20
N LEU A 120 -1.12 -6.89 6.37
CA LEU A 120 -0.31 -7.32 5.23
C LEU A 120 1.12 -7.55 5.71
N SER A 121 1.59 -8.77 5.58
CA SER A 121 3.00 -9.10 5.83
C SER A 121 3.88 -8.44 4.78
N GLY A 122 5.04 -7.94 5.21
CA GLY A 122 6.06 -7.45 4.29
C GLY A 122 6.54 -8.53 3.32
N PHE A 123 7.22 -8.12 2.27
CA PHE A 123 7.84 -9.04 1.31
C PHE A 123 9.14 -9.59 1.91
N ASP A 124 9.28 -10.90 1.94
CA ASP A 124 10.56 -11.60 2.12
C ASP A 124 11.27 -11.75 0.78
N GLN A 125 12.50 -12.25 0.81
CA GLN A 125 13.32 -12.42 -0.40
C GLN A 125 12.65 -13.32 -1.43
N ASP A 126 12.05 -14.43 -0.99
CA ASP A 126 11.39 -15.38 -1.89
C ASP A 126 10.19 -14.74 -2.59
N ARG A 127 9.41 -13.96 -1.87
CA ARG A 127 8.28 -13.19 -2.43
C ARG A 127 8.75 -12.10 -3.39
N LEU A 128 9.90 -11.45 -3.14
CA LEU A 128 10.46 -10.49 -4.09
C LEU A 128 10.91 -11.19 -5.37
N ILE A 129 11.51 -12.38 -5.29
CA ILE A 129 11.87 -13.18 -6.48
C ILE A 129 10.63 -13.58 -7.27
N GLU A 130 9.60 -14.11 -6.59
CA GLU A 130 8.33 -14.46 -7.23
C GLU A 130 7.68 -13.25 -7.91
N LEU A 131 7.66 -12.10 -7.22
CA LEU A 131 7.14 -10.85 -7.77
C LEU A 131 7.95 -10.41 -8.99
N GLY A 132 9.28 -10.48 -8.92
CA GLY A 132 10.19 -10.18 -10.02
C GLY A 132 9.94 -11.04 -11.25
N ALA A 133 9.75 -12.34 -11.05
CA ALA A 133 9.44 -13.27 -12.14
C ALA A 133 8.11 -12.92 -12.83
N ARG A 134 7.07 -12.59 -12.05
CA ARG A 134 5.77 -12.16 -12.59
C ARG A 134 5.87 -10.85 -13.38
N VAL A 135 6.64 -9.87 -12.86
CA VAL A 135 6.82 -8.59 -13.55
C VAL A 135 7.65 -8.77 -14.82
N ARG A 136 8.74 -9.55 -14.78
CA ARG A 136 9.49 -9.94 -15.99
C ARG A 136 8.57 -10.58 -17.03
N ASP A 137 7.73 -11.54 -16.64
CA ASP A 137 6.83 -12.23 -17.56
C ASP A 137 5.76 -11.29 -18.16
N LEU A 138 5.27 -10.32 -17.39
CA LEU A 138 4.42 -9.25 -17.92
C LEU A 138 5.17 -8.35 -18.88
N TYR A 139 6.40 -7.95 -18.53
CA TYR A 139 7.25 -7.10 -19.37
C TYR A 139 7.50 -7.75 -20.72
N VAL A 140 7.96 -9.00 -20.76
CA VAL A 140 8.26 -9.72 -22.00
C VAL A 140 7.02 -9.96 -22.86
N SER A 141 5.84 -9.95 -22.30
CA SER A 141 4.59 -10.05 -23.09
C SER A 141 4.29 -8.81 -23.92
N GLY A 142 4.93 -7.67 -23.60
CA GLY A 142 4.70 -6.38 -24.26
C GLY A 142 5.85 -5.90 -25.15
N VAL A 143 6.99 -6.62 -25.22
CA VAL A 143 8.18 -6.19 -25.94
C VAL A 143 8.56 -7.11 -27.10
N PRO A 144 9.14 -6.58 -28.20
CA PRO A 144 9.49 -7.37 -29.39
C PRO A 144 10.58 -8.42 -29.13
N ASP A 145 11.63 -8.08 -28.35
CA ASP A 145 12.76 -8.98 -28.04
C ASP A 145 12.59 -9.69 -26.70
N SER A 146 11.45 -10.36 -26.56
CA SER A 146 11.03 -11.04 -25.33
C SER A 146 11.99 -12.17 -24.93
N ASP A 147 12.56 -12.90 -25.88
CA ASP A 147 13.42 -14.04 -25.61
C ASP A 147 14.75 -13.61 -24.99
N ARG A 148 15.33 -12.49 -25.48
CA ARG A 148 16.55 -11.95 -24.89
C ARG A 148 16.32 -11.46 -23.47
N VAL A 149 15.27 -10.69 -23.24
CA VAL A 149 14.95 -10.18 -21.88
C VAL A 149 14.75 -11.35 -20.92
N ARG A 150 14.04 -12.40 -21.34
CA ARG A 150 13.81 -13.58 -20.51
C ARG A 150 15.08 -14.38 -20.23
N SER A 151 16.00 -14.48 -21.19
CA SER A 151 17.24 -15.25 -21.05
C SER A 151 18.27 -14.52 -20.18
N VAL A 152 18.33 -13.21 -20.23
CA VAL A 152 19.29 -12.38 -19.47
C VAL A 152 18.77 -12.12 -18.05
N ALA A 153 17.49 -11.79 -17.91
CA ALA A 153 16.84 -11.62 -16.61
C ALA A 153 16.20 -12.93 -16.16
N ASP A 154 16.96 -14.01 -16.11
CA ASP A 154 16.50 -15.33 -15.67
C ASP A 154 16.23 -15.40 -14.15
N ASP A 155 15.86 -16.56 -13.64
CA ASP A 155 15.54 -16.73 -12.22
C ASP A 155 16.77 -16.60 -11.32
N GLU A 156 17.99 -16.94 -11.82
CA GLU A 156 19.24 -16.74 -11.10
C GLU A 156 19.54 -15.26 -10.95
N PHE A 157 19.37 -14.47 -12.03
CA PHE A 157 19.47 -13.02 -11.98
C PHE A 157 18.51 -12.43 -10.97
N LEU A 158 17.22 -12.81 -10.99
CA LEU A 158 16.21 -12.30 -10.05
C LEU A 158 16.58 -12.59 -8.60
N GLY A 159 17.12 -13.78 -8.31
CA GLY A 159 17.61 -14.15 -7.00
C GLY A 159 18.76 -13.26 -6.51
N ARG A 160 19.77 -13.04 -7.35
CA ARG A 160 20.90 -12.14 -7.05
C ARG A 160 20.47 -10.70 -6.93
N PHE A 161 19.57 -10.26 -7.79
CA PHE A 161 19.05 -8.91 -7.78
C PHE A 161 18.21 -8.61 -6.51
N ALA A 162 17.35 -9.53 -6.10
CA ALA A 162 16.60 -9.43 -4.85
C ALA A 162 17.54 -9.36 -3.63
N ALA A 163 18.61 -10.19 -3.61
CA ALA A 163 19.61 -10.16 -2.57
C ALA A 163 20.40 -8.83 -2.54
N ALA A 164 20.76 -8.28 -3.71
CA ALA A 164 21.45 -7.00 -3.80
C ALA A 164 20.58 -5.84 -3.29
N VAL A 165 19.30 -5.78 -3.67
CA VAL A 165 18.35 -4.77 -3.17
C VAL A 165 18.15 -4.90 -1.65
N ALA A 166 18.02 -6.13 -1.13
CA ALA A 166 17.91 -6.36 0.31
C ALA A 166 19.18 -5.94 1.06
N GLY A 167 20.36 -6.18 0.47
CA GLY A 167 21.67 -5.79 1.03
C GLY A 167 21.81 -4.28 1.18
N GLU A 168 21.44 -3.51 0.15
CA GLU A 168 21.42 -2.04 0.19
C GLU A 168 20.47 -1.48 1.26
N LEU A 169 19.47 -2.25 1.66
CA LEU A 169 18.51 -1.93 2.71
C LEU A 169 18.91 -2.53 4.08
N GLY A 170 20.17 -2.92 4.25
CA GLY A 170 20.71 -3.45 5.52
C GLY A 170 20.20 -4.86 5.86
N GLY A 171 19.85 -5.67 4.85
CA GLY A 171 19.35 -7.03 5.04
C GLY A 171 17.94 -7.12 5.62
N ARG A 172 17.25 -5.99 5.75
CA ARG A 172 15.88 -5.95 6.25
C ARG A 172 14.92 -6.32 5.15
N VAL A 173 14.40 -7.51 5.28
CA VAL A 173 13.33 -8.03 4.44
C VAL A 173 12.01 -7.46 4.97
N GLY A 174 11.23 -6.89 4.12
CA GLY A 174 9.97 -6.19 4.47
C GLY A 174 9.87 -4.81 3.86
N ILE A 175 10.98 -4.32 3.31
CA ILE A 175 11.09 -2.98 2.75
C ILE A 175 11.04 -3.06 1.22
N ALA A 176 10.08 -2.34 0.69
CA ALA A 176 10.03 -1.77 -0.65
C ALA A 176 9.96 -2.72 -1.85
N PRO A 177 8.88 -3.52 -2.01
CA PRO A 177 8.58 -4.06 -3.33
C PRO A 177 8.59 -2.95 -4.41
N ARG A 178 8.20 -1.72 -4.05
CA ARG A 178 8.26 -0.56 -4.94
C ARG A 178 9.67 -0.23 -5.44
N LEU A 179 10.67 -0.21 -4.55
CA LEU A 179 12.06 0.06 -4.94
C LEU A 179 12.62 -1.08 -5.78
N PHE A 180 12.39 -2.31 -5.34
CA PHE A 180 12.78 -3.50 -6.09
C PHE A 180 12.19 -3.47 -7.51
N LEU A 181 10.89 -3.26 -7.64
CA LEU A 181 10.22 -3.21 -8.95
C LEU A 181 10.72 -2.07 -9.83
N ARG A 182 10.92 -0.88 -9.28
CA ARG A 182 11.44 0.24 -10.04
C ARG A 182 12.84 -0.02 -10.59
N LYS A 183 13.72 -0.60 -9.76
CA LYS A 183 15.08 -0.97 -10.20
C LYS A 183 15.05 -2.14 -11.18
N LEU A 184 14.16 -3.12 -10.97
CA LEU A 184 14.01 -4.24 -11.89
C LEU A 184 13.54 -3.78 -13.27
N VAL A 185 12.52 -2.93 -13.35
CA VAL A 185 12.02 -2.40 -14.63
C VAL A 185 13.11 -1.59 -15.35
N ASP A 186 13.90 -0.77 -14.64
CA ASP A 186 15.04 -0.06 -15.22
C ASP A 186 16.07 -1.02 -15.83
N VAL A 187 16.31 -2.17 -15.20
CA VAL A 187 17.19 -3.20 -15.76
C VAL A 187 16.57 -3.87 -16.98
N LEU A 188 15.29 -4.24 -16.91
CA LEU A 188 14.60 -4.84 -18.06
C LEU A 188 14.57 -3.91 -19.27
N ASP A 189 14.33 -2.61 -19.05
CA ASP A 189 14.40 -1.59 -20.10
C ASP A 189 15.79 -1.51 -20.74
N LYS A 190 16.85 -1.59 -19.94
CA LYS A 190 18.24 -1.58 -20.46
C LYS A 190 18.59 -2.83 -21.24
N ILE A 191 18.15 -4.00 -20.76
CA ILE A 191 18.33 -5.27 -21.49
C ILE A 191 17.63 -5.19 -22.85
N GLU A 192 16.43 -4.64 -22.92
CA GLU A 192 15.64 -4.53 -24.15
C GLU A 192 16.28 -3.50 -25.12
N GLN A 193 16.69 -2.33 -24.61
CA GLN A 193 17.16 -1.22 -25.46
C GLN A 193 18.60 -1.37 -25.92
N PHE A 194 19.46 -2.05 -25.14
CA PHE A 194 20.89 -2.14 -25.39
C PHE A 194 21.34 -3.58 -25.55
N PRO A 195 21.62 -4.07 -26.79
CA PRO A 195 22.03 -5.44 -27.05
C PRO A 195 23.30 -5.90 -26.30
N ASP A 196 24.22 -4.97 -26.04
CA ASP A 196 25.49 -5.24 -25.39
C ASP A 196 25.43 -5.13 -23.85
N PHE A 197 24.28 -4.72 -23.28
CA PHE A 197 24.13 -4.57 -21.84
C PHE A 197 24.07 -5.91 -21.11
N ASP A 198 25.00 -6.08 -20.17
CA ASP A 198 25.03 -7.21 -19.24
C ASP A 198 24.70 -6.72 -17.82
N PRO A 199 23.55 -7.07 -17.25
CA PRO A 199 23.14 -6.58 -15.92
C PRO A 199 24.05 -7.06 -14.79
N TYR A 200 24.89 -8.07 -15.00
CA TYR A 200 25.84 -8.56 -13.98
C TYR A 200 27.08 -7.67 -13.86
N THR A 201 27.47 -7.02 -14.95
CA THR A 201 28.70 -6.19 -15.01
C THR A 201 28.40 -4.71 -15.12
N ASP A 202 27.29 -4.34 -15.77
CA ASP A 202 27.00 -2.97 -16.16
C ASP A 202 25.94 -2.31 -15.26
N TYR A 203 25.36 -3.07 -14.30
CA TYR A 203 24.36 -2.53 -13.38
C TYR A 203 24.78 -2.71 -11.93
N GLU A 204 24.83 -1.61 -11.21
CA GLU A 204 25.02 -1.60 -9.76
C GLU A 204 23.72 -1.14 -9.08
N VAL A 205 23.22 -1.96 -8.16
CA VAL A 205 22.07 -1.58 -7.35
C VAL A 205 22.51 -0.51 -6.38
N LYS A 206 22.00 0.71 -6.53
CA LYS A 206 22.20 1.81 -5.61
C LYS A 206 20.85 2.39 -5.22
N ILE A 207 20.63 2.59 -3.94
CA ILE A 207 19.42 3.19 -3.40
C ILE A 207 19.78 4.51 -2.74
N ALA A 208 19.36 5.62 -3.39
CA ALA A 208 19.57 6.93 -2.82
C ALA A 208 18.58 7.19 -1.66
N PRO A 209 18.96 7.93 -0.60
CA PRO A 209 18.04 8.28 0.49
C PRO A 209 16.76 9.01 0.03
N SER A 210 16.83 9.71 -1.10
CA SER A 210 15.67 10.36 -1.72
C SER A 210 14.67 9.41 -2.35
N GLU A 211 15.04 8.16 -2.59
CA GLU A 211 14.19 7.13 -3.16
C GLU A 211 13.33 6.43 -2.10
N LEU A 212 13.73 6.55 -0.85
CA LEU A 212 13.05 5.99 0.32
C LEU A 212 11.88 6.87 0.74
N SER A 213 10.77 6.26 1.09
CA SER A 213 9.68 6.93 1.80
C SER A 213 10.08 7.32 3.22
N ASP A 214 9.32 8.20 3.86
CA ASP A 214 9.59 8.60 5.26
C ASP A 214 9.53 7.40 6.22
N ALA A 215 8.62 6.43 5.96
CA ALA A 215 8.51 5.21 6.74
C ALA A 215 9.74 4.30 6.57
N GLU A 216 10.19 4.08 5.33
CA GLU A 216 11.37 3.28 5.01
C GLU A 216 12.66 3.89 5.62
N ARG A 217 12.78 5.23 5.58
CA ARG A 217 13.90 5.94 6.23
C ARG A 217 13.88 5.79 7.75
N ALA A 218 12.70 5.89 8.36
CA ALA A 218 12.55 5.72 9.80
C ALA A 218 12.91 4.30 10.26
N GLU A 219 12.55 3.28 9.48
CA GLU A 219 12.91 1.89 9.77
C GLU A 219 14.42 1.63 9.63
N LEU A 220 15.08 2.23 8.64
CA LEU A 220 16.53 2.13 8.48
C LEU A 220 17.27 2.79 9.65
N THR A 221 16.84 3.98 10.11
CA THR A 221 17.46 4.70 11.22
C THR A 221 17.18 4.08 12.59
N ALA A 222 16.03 3.45 12.79
CA ALA A 222 15.69 2.78 14.05
C ALA A 222 16.58 1.55 14.37
N GLY A 223 17.33 1.04 13.42
CA GLY A 223 18.22 -0.08 13.61
C GLY A 223 19.68 0.27 13.89
N ASP A 224 20.06 1.54 13.74
CA ASP A 224 21.39 2.02 14.08
C ASP A 224 21.52 2.44 15.57
N VAL A 225 20.42 2.35 16.33
CA VAL A 225 20.48 2.52 17.78
C VAL A 225 21.02 1.24 18.41
N VAL A 226 22.34 1.12 18.47
CA VAL A 226 23.03 0.18 19.36
C VAL A 226 22.67 0.64 20.79
N LEU A 227 21.89 -0.15 21.49
CA LEU A 227 21.75 -0.01 22.93
C LEU A 227 23.09 -0.42 23.56
N ASP A 228 23.93 0.58 23.87
CA ASP A 228 25.01 0.40 24.84
C ASP A 228 24.34 0.11 26.20
N LEU A 229 24.40 -1.15 26.61
CA LEU A 229 24.08 -1.64 27.95
C LEU A 229 25.34 -1.70 28.79
#